data_f6ec9be28d4f3531db0f92db5fa620eb
#
_entry.id   f6ec9be28d4f3531db0f92db5fa620eb
#
_cell.length_a   1.000
_cell.length_b   1.000
_cell.length_c   1.000
_cell.angle_alpha   90.00
_cell.angle_beta   90.00
_cell.angle_gamma   90.00
#
_symmetry.space_group_name_H-M   'P 1'
#
loop_
_entity.id
_entity.type
_entity.pdbx_description
1 polymer ?
#
loop_
_entity_poly.entity_id
_entity_poly.type
_entity_poly.pdbx_seq_one_letter_code
_entity_poly.pdbx_strand_id
1 'polypeptide(L)'
;VSMCVINALCATDDVIVPVKLDDWSLDGVDVIAEQIEALKQLNKNLRIAGVLVANYKKTFTNMAADEWLRRNCKFRVFETKIRYSVKVDESTYSKQPLCEFSKTSAAATDYKKLIKEYLQI
;
A
#
# COMPACT_ATOMS: atom_id res chain seq x y z
N VAL A 1 8.63 -9.90 14.80
CA VAL A 1 8.26 -10.30 13.42
C VAL A 1 8.08 -11.81 13.39
N SER A 2 6.96 -12.27 12.85
CA SER A 2 6.68 -13.70 12.78
C SER A 2 7.54 -14.42 11.74
N MET A 3 7.73 -15.71 11.92
CA MET A 3 8.45 -16.53 10.93
C MET A 3 7.76 -16.51 9.57
N CYS A 4 6.43 -16.39 9.55
CA CYS A 4 5.70 -16.29 8.29
C CYS A 4 6.09 -15.05 7.50
N VAL A 5 6.23 -13.91 8.17
CA VAL A 5 6.67 -12.66 7.52
C VAL A 5 8.11 -12.79 7.03
N ILE A 6 9.00 -13.35 7.83
CA ILE A 6 10.39 -13.57 7.45
C ILE A 6 10.47 -14.46 6.21
N ASN A 7 9.74 -15.58 6.19
CA ASN A 7 9.72 -16.48 5.07
C ASN A 7 9.19 -15.81 3.80
N ALA A 8 8.11 -15.03 3.93
CA ALA A 8 7.55 -14.29 2.81
C ALA A 8 8.55 -13.30 2.23
N LEU A 9 9.21 -12.52 3.09
CA LEU A 9 10.17 -11.52 2.65
C LEU A 9 11.43 -12.14 2.04
N CYS A 10 11.85 -13.32 2.48
CA CYS A 10 12.97 -14.02 1.86
C CYS A 10 12.67 -14.44 0.42
N ALA A 11 11.41 -14.63 0.06
CA ALA A 11 10.99 -15.03 -1.28
C ALA A 11 10.45 -13.86 -2.12
N THR A 12 10.42 -12.65 -1.56
CA THR A 12 9.80 -11.48 -2.18
C THR A 12 10.83 -10.65 -2.91
N ASP A 13 10.46 -10.07 -4.04
CA ASP A 13 11.29 -9.08 -4.75
C ASP A 13 10.90 -7.66 -4.33
N ASP A 14 9.62 -7.33 -4.39
CA ASP A 14 9.12 -6.00 -4.12
C ASP A 14 8.10 -6.01 -2.97
N VAL A 15 8.18 -5.00 -2.11
CA VAL A 15 7.22 -4.80 -1.03
C VAL A 15 6.46 -3.51 -1.28
N ILE A 16 5.15 -3.57 -1.21
CA ILE A 16 4.29 -2.40 -1.20
C ILE A 16 3.74 -2.24 0.21
N VAL A 17 3.90 -1.06 0.79
CA VAL A 17 3.48 -0.78 2.17
C VAL A 17 2.20 0.06 2.13
N PRO A 18 1.02 -0.52 2.44
CA PRO A 18 -0.21 0.27 2.51
C PRO A 18 -0.28 1.06 3.80
N VAL A 19 -0.77 2.30 3.70
CA VAL A 19 -0.99 3.16 4.87
C VAL A 19 -2.37 3.80 4.79
N LYS A 20 -3.02 3.95 5.94
CA LYS A 20 -4.24 4.73 6.10
C LYS A 20 -3.90 6.07 6.72
N LEU A 21 -4.39 7.16 6.14
CA LEU A 21 -4.00 8.51 6.58
C LEU A 21 -4.65 8.94 7.90
N ASP A 22 -5.75 8.33 8.28
CA ASP A 22 -6.41 8.61 9.56
C ASP A 22 -5.81 7.85 10.74
N ASP A 23 -5.00 6.85 10.46
CA ASP A 23 -4.41 5.96 11.46
C ASP A 23 -2.96 5.59 11.09
N TRP A 24 -2.29 6.44 10.34
CA TRP A 24 -0.95 6.16 9.86
C TRP A 24 0.12 6.68 10.83
N SER A 25 1.30 6.09 10.71
CA SER A 25 2.49 6.56 11.41
C SER A 25 3.69 6.32 10.52
N LEU A 26 4.51 7.35 10.33
CA LEU A 26 5.79 7.21 9.64
C LEU A 26 6.73 6.27 10.38
N ASP A 27 6.61 6.18 11.70
CA ASP A 27 7.39 5.24 12.50
C ASP A 27 7.13 3.80 12.07
N GLY A 28 5.89 3.47 11.71
CA GLY A 28 5.55 2.15 11.20
C GLY A 28 6.25 1.83 9.89
N VAL A 29 6.35 2.80 9.00
CA VAL A 29 7.09 2.64 7.74
C VAL A 29 8.58 2.45 8.03
N ASP A 30 9.15 3.22 8.95
CA ASP A 30 10.56 3.10 9.32
C ASP A 30 10.88 1.74 9.95
N VAL A 31 9.99 1.21 10.78
CA VAL A 31 10.15 -0.12 11.37
C VAL A 31 10.19 -1.20 10.29
N ILE A 32 9.28 -1.13 9.33
CA ILE A 32 9.27 -2.07 8.21
C ILE A 32 10.56 -1.94 7.39
N ALA A 33 11.02 -0.73 7.16
CA ALA A 33 12.25 -0.48 6.41
C ALA A 33 13.46 -1.09 7.11
N GLU A 34 13.56 -0.98 8.42
CA GLU A 34 14.63 -1.58 9.21
C GLU A 34 14.61 -3.11 9.09
N GLN A 35 13.43 -3.71 9.16
CA GLN A 35 13.28 -5.16 9.01
C GLN A 35 13.71 -5.63 7.63
N ILE A 36 13.34 -4.88 6.59
CA ILE A 36 13.73 -5.21 5.21
C ILE A 36 15.25 -5.10 5.04
N GLU A 37 15.88 -4.07 5.60
CA GLU A 37 17.33 -3.94 5.55
C GLU A 37 18.03 -5.13 6.22
N ALA A 38 17.51 -5.57 7.38
CA ALA A 38 18.06 -6.71 8.08
C ALA A 38 17.95 -8.00 7.25
N LEU A 39 16.89 -8.15 6.45
CA LEU A 39 16.65 -9.34 5.64
C LEU A 39 17.33 -9.31 4.28
N LYS A 40 17.88 -8.18 3.86
CA LYS A 40 18.63 -8.08 2.59
C LYS A 40 19.85 -8.98 2.55
N GLN A 41 20.39 -9.36 3.70
CA GLN A 41 21.50 -10.32 3.76
C GLN A 41 21.07 -11.70 3.25
N LEU A 42 19.78 -12.04 3.45
CA LEU A 42 19.22 -13.31 2.99
C LEU A 42 18.59 -13.21 1.60
N ASN A 43 18.14 -12.00 1.22
CA ASN A 43 17.50 -11.74 -0.06
C ASN A 43 17.97 -10.38 -0.58
N LYS A 44 18.97 -10.39 -1.44
CA LYS A 44 19.61 -9.18 -1.96
C LYS A 44 18.71 -8.35 -2.87
N ASN A 45 17.71 -8.98 -3.47
CA ASN A 45 16.81 -8.31 -4.41
C ASN A 45 15.61 -7.66 -3.73
N LEU A 46 15.46 -7.87 -2.42
CA LEU A 46 14.34 -7.34 -1.66
C LEU A 46 14.41 -5.80 -1.62
N ARG A 47 13.31 -5.16 -2.01
CA ARG A 47 13.22 -3.70 -1.97
C ARG A 47 11.78 -3.25 -1.63
N ILE A 48 11.65 -2.03 -1.12
CA ILE A 48 10.35 -1.38 -1.00
C ILE A 48 10.05 -0.70 -2.34
N ALA A 49 9.05 -1.18 -3.05
CA ALA A 49 8.63 -0.60 -4.33
C ALA A 49 7.93 0.73 -4.11
N GLY A 50 7.19 0.88 -3.02
CA GLY A 50 6.55 2.13 -2.69
C GLY A 50 5.58 2.00 -1.52
N VAL A 51 5.12 3.16 -1.07
CA VAL A 51 4.10 3.32 -0.04
C VAL A 51 2.79 3.65 -0.75
N LEU A 52 1.73 2.95 -0.41
CA LEU A 52 0.42 3.10 -1.03
C LEU A 52 -0.57 3.70 -0.04
N VAL A 53 -1.12 4.86 -0.37
CA VAL A 53 -2.20 5.44 0.42
C VAL A 53 -3.49 4.68 0.10
N ALA A 54 -4.06 4.05 1.10
CA ALA A 54 -5.27 3.25 0.97
C ALA A 54 -6.40 3.87 1.80
N ASN A 55 -7.62 3.52 1.44
CA ASN A 55 -8.82 3.97 2.15
C ASN A 55 -8.91 5.51 2.22
N TYR A 56 -8.49 6.16 1.14
CA TYR A 56 -8.42 7.61 1.06
C TYR A 56 -9.82 8.23 1.01
N LYS A 57 -10.05 9.21 1.88
CA LYS A 57 -11.29 10.01 1.87
C LYS A 57 -10.91 11.45 1.55
N LYS A 58 -11.71 12.11 0.75
CA LYS A 58 -11.44 13.50 0.34
C LYS A 58 -11.85 14.46 1.45
N THR A 59 -11.23 14.35 2.61
CA THR A 59 -11.42 15.22 3.75
C THR A 59 -10.20 16.12 3.91
N PHE A 60 -10.36 17.23 4.62
CA PHE A 60 -9.24 18.12 4.91
C PHE A 60 -8.10 17.38 5.61
N THR A 61 -8.43 16.55 6.60
CA THR A 61 -7.44 15.80 7.36
C THR A 61 -6.65 14.83 6.48
N ASN A 62 -7.34 14.07 5.62
CA ASN A 62 -6.68 13.15 4.71
C ASN A 62 -5.82 13.88 3.69
N MET A 63 -6.30 15.00 3.15
CA MET A 63 -5.54 15.79 2.17
C MET A 63 -4.25 16.33 2.78
N ALA A 64 -4.33 16.87 4.00
CA ALA A 64 -3.17 17.39 4.70
C ALA A 64 -2.17 16.27 5.03
N ALA A 65 -2.65 15.13 5.51
CA ALA A 65 -1.81 14.00 5.85
C ALA A 65 -1.13 13.40 4.62
N ASP A 66 -1.84 13.31 3.49
CA ASP A 66 -1.28 12.83 2.24
C ASP A 66 -0.14 13.73 1.76
N GLU A 67 -0.33 15.04 1.80
CA GLU A 67 0.70 16.00 1.41
C GLU A 67 1.92 15.89 2.32
N TRP A 68 1.72 15.78 3.63
CA TRP A 68 2.80 15.63 4.58
C TRP A 68 3.58 14.33 4.35
N LEU A 69 2.89 13.22 4.13
CA LEU A 69 3.51 11.94 3.84
C LEU A 69 4.40 12.03 2.60
N ARG A 70 3.91 12.63 1.53
CA ARG A 70 4.66 12.74 0.28
C ARG A 70 5.91 13.59 0.40
N ARG A 71 5.90 14.59 1.29
CA ARG A 71 7.06 15.46 1.53
C ARG A 71 8.10 14.79 2.41
N ASN A 72 7.68 13.97 3.37
CA ASN A 72 8.55 13.50 4.45
C ASN A 72 8.94 12.02 4.35
N CYS A 73 8.29 11.25 3.51
CA CYS A 73 8.59 9.83 3.36
C CYS A 73 9.89 9.64 2.56
N LYS A 74 10.78 8.79 3.07
CA LYS A 74 12.04 8.44 2.39
C LYS A 74 11.83 7.60 1.14
N PHE A 75 10.72 6.90 1.07
CA PHE A 75 10.44 5.97 -0.01
C PHE A 75 9.49 6.59 -1.01
N ARG A 76 9.44 6.01 -2.19
CA ARG A 76 8.43 6.39 -3.19
C ARG A 76 7.05 6.23 -2.59
N VAL A 77 6.20 7.24 -2.73
CA VAL A 77 4.77 7.12 -2.45
C VAL A 77 4.09 7.09 -3.81
N PHE A 78 3.29 6.04 -4.06
CA PHE A 78 2.60 5.93 -5.35
C PHE A 78 1.69 7.14 -5.57
N GLU A 79 1.65 7.65 -6.79
CA GLU A 79 0.74 8.74 -7.14
C GLU A 79 -0.70 8.29 -7.04
N THR A 80 -0.97 7.03 -7.37
CA THR A 80 -2.29 6.43 -7.23
C THR A 80 -2.62 6.27 -5.75
N LYS A 81 -3.82 6.72 -5.37
CA LYS A 81 -4.38 6.50 -4.04
C LYS A 81 -5.60 5.61 -4.19
N ILE A 82 -5.77 4.67 -3.28
CA ILE A 82 -6.96 3.83 -3.29
C ILE A 82 -8.03 4.53 -2.46
N ARG A 83 -9.05 5.03 -3.13
CA ARG A 83 -10.14 5.75 -2.48
C ARG A 83 -11.02 4.81 -1.68
N TYR A 84 -11.54 5.31 -0.56
CA TYR A 84 -12.53 4.59 0.22
C TYR A 84 -13.74 4.24 -0.66
N SER A 85 -14.24 3.01 -0.52
CA SER A 85 -15.43 2.58 -1.24
C SER A 85 -16.15 1.52 -0.42
N VAL A 86 -17.44 1.70 -0.21
CA VAL A 86 -18.28 0.70 0.46
C VAL A 86 -18.34 -0.61 -0.34
N LYS A 87 -18.06 -0.56 -1.63
CA LYS A 87 -18.04 -1.74 -2.50
C LYS A 87 -16.98 -2.75 -2.10
N VAL A 88 -15.89 -2.30 -1.47
CA VAL A 88 -14.85 -3.21 -0.95
C VAL A 88 -15.44 -4.11 0.12
N ASP A 89 -16.13 -3.53 1.10
CA ASP A 89 -16.77 -4.31 2.17
C ASP A 89 -17.87 -5.23 1.62
N GLU A 90 -18.67 -4.71 0.70
CA GLU A 90 -19.73 -5.49 0.06
C GLU A 90 -19.18 -6.67 -0.73
N SER A 91 -18.06 -6.48 -1.44
CA SER A 91 -17.43 -7.55 -2.20
C SER A 91 -16.94 -8.67 -1.29
N THR A 92 -16.34 -8.31 -0.16
CA THR A 92 -15.88 -9.28 0.85
C THR A 92 -17.06 -10.06 1.42
N TYR A 93 -18.15 -9.37 1.76
CA TYR A 93 -19.36 -10.00 2.27
C TYR A 93 -19.96 -10.97 1.24
N SER A 94 -19.94 -10.59 -0.04
CA SER A 94 -20.46 -11.40 -1.13
C SER A 94 -19.48 -12.47 -1.60
N LYS A 95 -18.28 -12.54 -1.03
CA LYS A 95 -17.24 -13.51 -1.38
C LYS A 95 -16.87 -13.47 -2.86
N GLN A 96 -16.79 -12.27 -3.41
CA GLN A 96 -16.39 -12.02 -4.81
C GLN A 96 -15.21 -11.08 -4.86
N PRO A 97 -14.30 -11.23 -5.83
CA PRO A 97 -13.25 -10.23 -6.07
C PRO A 97 -13.88 -8.88 -6.40
N LEU A 98 -13.28 -7.81 -5.91
CA LEU A 98 -13.79 -6.46 -6.14
C LEU A 98 -13.97 -6.14 -7.62
N CYS A 99 -13.00 -6.53 -8.45
CA CYS A 99 -13.03 -6.27 -9.89
C CYS A 99 -14.18 -6.97 -10.61
N GLU A 100 -14.72 -8.05 -10.04
CA GLU A 100 -15.89 -8.75 -10.57
C GLU A 100 -17.18 -8.20 -9.95
N PHE A 101 -17.13 -7.91 -8.64
CA PHE A 101 -18.30 -7.43 -7.93
C PHE A 101 -18.72 -6.03 -8.38
N SER A 102 -17.76 -5.13 -8.57
CA SER A 102 -18.04 -3.75 -8.97
C SER A 102 -16.89 -3.16 -9.76
N LYS A 103 -16.89 -3.40 -11.08
CA LYS A 103 -15.82 -2.98 -12.00
C LYS A 103 -15.63 -1.47 -12.07
N THR A 104 -16.67 -0.71 -11.79
CA THR A 104 -16.69 0.75 -11.95
C THR A 104 -16.57 1.49 -10.64
N SER A 105 -16.44 0.77 -9.51
CA SER A 105 -16.26 1.44 -8.22
C SER A 105 -14.95 2.22 -8.20
N ALA A 106 -14.88 3.23 -7.34
CA ALA A 106 -13.69 4.05 -7.19
C ALA A 106 -12.47 3.20 -6.85
N ALA A 107 -12.61 2.28 -5.90
CA ALA A 107 -11.51 1.42 -5.49
C ALA A 107 -11.06 0.49 -6.61
N ALA A 108 -11.98 -0.13 -7.34
CA ALA A 108 -11.61 -1.00 -8.46
C ALA A 108 -10.85 -0.25 -9.54
N THR A 109 -11.28 0.95 -9.86
CA THR A 109 -10.61 1.84 -10.83
C THR A 109 -9.20 2.19 -10.34
N ASP A 110 -9.06 2.51 -9.07
CA ASP A 110 -7.78 2.89 -8.49
C ASP A 110 -6.80 1.72 -8.45
N TYR A 111 -7.25 0.50 -8.16
CA TYR A 111 -6.38 -0.68 -8.22
C TYR A 111 -5.85 -0.93 -9.62
N LYS A 112 -6.66 -0.70 -10.65
CA LYS A 112 -6.19 -0.81 -12.03
C LYS A 112 -5.11 0.24 -12.34
N LYS A 113 -5.28 1.46 -11.85
CA LYS A 113 -4.27 2.51 -11.99
C LYS A 113 -2.99 2.15 -11.25
N LEU A 114 -3.10 1.59 -10.06
CA LEU A 114 -1.96 1.15 -9.28
C LEU A 114 -1.15 0.09 -10.03
N ILE A 115 -1.82 -0.88 -10.63
CA ILE A 115 -1.14 -1.93 -11.39
C ILE A 115 -0.33 -1.30 -12.53
N LYS A 116 -0.92 -0.36 -13.27
CA LYS A 116 -0.23 0.31 -14.36
C LYS A 116 0.98 1.11 -13.87
N GLU A 117 0.82 1.82 -12.77
CA GLU A 117 1.91 2.58 -12.18
C GLU A 117 3.03 1.66 -11.70
N TYR A 118 2.69 0.61 -11.01
CA TYR A 118 3.67 -0.35 -10.51
C TYR A 118 4.48 -0.99 -11.63
N LEU A 119 3.84 -1.36 -12.73
CA LEU A 119 4.52 -2.02 -13.84
C LEU A 119 5.48 -1.10 -14.59
N GLN A 120 5.43 0.20 -14.33
CA GLN A 120 6.30 1.18 -14.99
C GLN A 120 7.48 1.62 -14.13
N ILE A 121 7.60 1.13 -12.91
CA ILE A 121 8.72 1.51 -12.03
C ILE A 121 9.93 0.58 -12.20
#